data_f155e08aba4be77f857a4048a781995e
#
_entry.id   f155e08aba4be77f857a4048a781995e
#
_cell.length_a   1.000
_cell.length_b   1.000
_cell.length_c   1.000
_cell.angle_alpha   90.00
_cell.angle_beta   90.00
_cell.angle_gamma   90.00
#
_symmetry.space_group_name_H-M   'P 1'
#
loop_
_entity.id
_entity.type
_entity.pdbx_description
1 polymer ?
#
loop_
_entity_poly.entity_id
_entity_poly.type
_entity_poly.pdbx_seq_one_letter_code
_entity_poly.pdbx_strand_id
1 'polypeptide(L)'
;MRYLQYLPNAVRANSRAGRILMNSTIKKAAQLLLGAALTYAGISHLTTSRQTFQTQVPTPLKTWADQIVIASGLIEISLGISLIVLWKYRTQIGWIVALFFTAIFWGNISQFLNHTDAFGLNSDTARAVRLIFQPLLVIWALWSTGAWSTWRKSKTIYT
;
A
#
# COMPACT_ATOMS: atom_id res chain seq x y z
N MET A 1 24.21 14.56 -17.26
CA MET A 1 24.52 13.12 -16.99
C MET A 1 25.80 12.59 -17.65
N ARG A 2 26.57 13.38 -18.46
CA ARG A 2 27.78 12.92 -19.17
C ARG A 2 29.08 12.92 -18.35
N TYR A 3 29.15 13.56 -17.17
CA TYR A 3 30.40 13.67 -16.38
C TYR A 3 30.85 12.39 -15.70
N LEU A 4 29.95 11.41 -15.49
CA LEU A 4 30.28 10.16 -14.75
C LEU A 4 31.19 9.19 -15.54
N GLN A 5 31.28 9.34 -16.86
CA GLN A 5 32.13 8.42 -17.68
C GLN A 5 33.63 8.73 -17.60
N TYR A 6 34.00 9.87 -17.05
CA TYR A 6 35.42 10.27 -16.87
C TYR A 6 35.97 9.98 -15.47
N LEU A 7 35.14 9.44 -14.54
CA LEU A 7 35.60 9.12 -13.20
C LEU A 7 36.34 7.79 -13.17
N PRO A 8 37.40 7.65 -12.31
CA PRO A 8 38.06 6.36 -12.09
C PRO A 8 37.07 5.27 -11.68
N ASN A 9 37.35 4.02 -12.10
CA ASN A 9 36.44 2.87 -11.85
C ASN A 9 36.09 2.69 -10.37
N ALA A 10 37.02 2.95 -9.46
CA ALA A 10 36.81 2.92 -8.02
C ALA A 10 35.76 3.94 -7.54
N VAL A 11 35.79 5.17 -8.04
CA VAL A 11 34.83 6.22 -7.69
C VAL A 11 33.44 5.88 -8.24
N ARG A 12 33.35 5.30 -9.45
CA ARG A 12 32.07 4.81 -10.02
C ARG A 12 31.50 3.66 -9.22
N ALA A 13 32.32 2.71 -8.79
CA ALA A 13 31.89 1.57 -7.96
C ALA A 13 31.35 2.08 -6.61
N ASN A 14 32.04 2.98 -5.95
CA ASN A 14 31.61 3.54 -4.67
C ASN A 14 30.31 4.34 -4.79
N SER A 15 30.15 5.16 -5.85
CA SER A 15 28.92 5.90 -6.11
C SER A 15 27.72 4.99 -6.46
N ARG A 16 27.95 3.84 -7.10
CA ARG A 16 26.91 2.82 -7.36
C ARG A 16 26.52 2.11 -6.06
N ALA A 17 27.50 1.70 -5.25
CA ALA A 17 27.26 1.06 -3.96
C ALA A 17 26.46 1.98 -3.03
N GLY A 18 26.82 3.24 -2.92
CA GLY A 18 26.10 4.22 -2.13
C GLY A 18 24.63 4.40 -2.58
N ARG A 19 24.39 4.45 -3.90
CA ARG A 19 23.01 4.55 -4.43
C ARG A 19 22.20 3.28 -4.16
N ILE A 20 22.79 2.10 -4.25
CA ILE A 20 22.11 0.84 -3.96
C ILE A 20 21.72 0.77 -2.48
N LEU A 21 22.63 1.15 -1.58
CA LEU A 21 22.39 1.17 -0.13
C LEU A 21 21.30 2.19 0.22
N MET A 22 21.37 3.40 -0.32
CA MET A 22 20.37 4.44 -0.11
C MET A 22 18.98 3.99 -0.58
N ASN A 23 18.88 3.40 -1.79
CA ASN A 23 17.60 2.88 -2.29
C ASN A 23 17.05 1.75 -1.43
N SER A 24 17.90 0.89 -0.88
CA SER A 24 17.45 -0.18 0.01
C SER A 24 16.93 0.36 1.33
N THR A 25 17.59 1.38 1.90
CA THR A 25 17.17 2.03 3.15
C THR A 25 15.83 2.76 2.98
N ILE A 26 15.67 3.52 1.89
CA ILE A 26 14.41 4.22 1.59
C ILE A 26 13.25 3.22 1.45
N LYS A 27 13.45 2.11 0.73
CA LYS A 27 12.42 1.07 0.57
C LYS A 27 12.05 0.43 1.91
N LYS A 28 13.04 0.17 2.78
CA LYS A 28 12.79 -0.37 4.11
C LYS A 28 11.97 0.61 4.96
N ALA A 29 12.35 1.88 5.01
CA ALA A 29 11.60 2.90 5.73
C ALA A 29 10.18 3.05 5.19
N ALA A 30 10.01 3.08 3.87
CA ALA A 30 8.71 3.14 3.22
C ALA A 30 7.83 1.91 3.51
N GLN A 31 8.42 0.70 3.57
CA GLN A 31 7.71 -0.52 3.95
C GLN A 31 7.28 -0.52 5.42
N LEU A 32 8.15 -0.08 6.33
CA LEU A 32 7.82 0.04 7.75
C LEU A 32 6.71 1.06 7.99
N LEU A 33 6.77 2.20 7.30
CA LEU A 33 5.73 3.23 7.38
C LEU A 33 4.38 2.69 6.85
N LEU A 34 4.38 1.98 5.74
CA LEU A 34 3.18 1.34 5.22
C LEU A 34 2.60 0.30 6.18
N GLY A 35 3.47 -0.52 6.79
CA GLY A 35 3.07 -1.51 7.79
C GLY A 35 2.45 -0.86 9.03
N ALA A 36 3.06 0.21 9.54
CA ALA A 36 2.54 0.98 10.67
C ALA A 36 1.19 1.64 10.33
N ALA A 37 1.07 2.25 9.14
CA ALA A 37 -0.16 2.86 8.68
C ALA A 37 -1.32 1.85 8.54
N LEU A 38 -1.06 0.67 7.95
CA LEU A 38 -2.04 -0.42 7.87
C LEU A 38 -2.46 -0.93 9.26
N THR A 39 -1.52 -1.14 10.15
CA THR A 39 -1.82 -1.59 11.53
C THR A 39 -2.70 -0.56 12.24
N TYR A 40 -2.35 0.72 12.13
CA TYR A 40 -3.15 1.80 12.71
C TYR A 40 -4.56 1.88 12.11
N ALA A 41 -4.68 1.80 10.79
CA ALA A 41 -5.97 1.79 10.10
C ALA A 41 -6.83 0.61 10.58
N GLY A 42 -6.28 -0.61 10.64
CA GLY A 42 -7.00 -1.77 11.11
C GLY A 42 -7.46 -1.66 12.58
N ILE A 43 -6.64 -1.10 13.47
CA ILE A 43 -7.05 -0.80 14.84
C ILE A 43 -8.21 0.21 14.84
N SER A 44 -8.14 1.25 14.01
CA SER A 44 -9.20 2.26 13.87
C SER A 44 -10.52 1.65 13.39
N HIS A 45 -10.49 0.64 12.49
CA HIS A 45 -11.66 -0.13 12.05
C HIS A 45 -12.35 -0.86 13.21
N LEU A 46 -11.56 -1.35 14.18
CA LEU A 46 -12.08 -2.11 15.31
C LEU A 46 -12.53 -1.24 16.49
N THR A 47 -12.14 0.05 16.48
CA THR A 47 -12.33 0.95 17.62
C THR A 47 -13.08 2.23 17.23
N THR A 48 -12.35 3.32 17.06
CA THR A 48 -12.86 4.69 17.00
C THR A 48 -13.65 5.02 15.75
N SER A 49 -13.35 4.39 14.61
CA SER A 49 -13.93 4.74 13.30
C SER A 49 -14.84 3.66 12.73
N ARG A 50 -15.19 2.63 13.53
CA ARG A 50 -15.98 1.47 13.07
C ARG A 50 -17.25 1.86 12.34
N GLN A 51 -18.06 2.76 12.92
CA GLN A 51 -19.31 3.24 12.30
C GLN A 51 -19.05 3.96 10.97
N THR A 52 -18.02 4.80 10.93
CA THR A 52 -17.65 5.52 9.71
C THR A 52 -17.24 4.59 8.58
N PHE A 53 -16.52 3.50 8.90
CA PHE A 53 -16.16 2.49 7.88
C PHE A 53 -17.37 1.69 7.39
N GLN A 54 -18.36 1.44 8.23
CA GLN A 54 -19.61 0.77 7.83
C GLN A 54 -20.37 1.56 6.76
N THR A 55 -20.31 2.90 6.78
CA THR A 55 -20.95 3.72 5.75
C THR A 55 -20.36 3.55 4.37
N GLN A 56 -19.11 3.09 4.27
CA GLN A 56 -18.39 2.87 3.01
C GLN A 56 -18.64 1.50 2.38
N VAL A 57 -19.26 0.58 3.12
CA VAL A 57 -19.60 -0.73 2.59
C VAL A 57 -20.64 -0.56 1.48
N PRO A 58 -20.40 -1.15 0.27
CA PRO A 58 -21.31 -1.05 -0.85
C PRO A 58 -22.72 -1.52 -0.50
N THR A 59 -23.72 -0.85 -1.06
CA THR A 59 -25.16 -1.12 -0.78
C THR A 59 -25.55 -2.60 -0.80
N PRO A 60 -25.09 -3.43 -1.75
CA PRO A 60 -25.44 -4.86 -1.76
C PRO A 60 -24.91 -5.65 -0.55
N LEU A 61 -23.88 -5.11 0.13
CA LEU A 61 -23.20 -5.77 1.25
C LEU A 61 -23.54 -5.12 2.60
N LYS A 62 -24.43 -4.13 2.64
CA LYS A 62 -24.74 -3.38 3.87
C LYS A 62 -25.26 -4.24 5.02
N THR A 63 -25.97 -5.32 4.74
CA THR A 63 -26.41 -6.27 5.78
C THR A 63 -25.25 -6.89 6.56
N TRP A 64 -24.07 -6.98 5.94
CA TRP A 64 -22.86 -7.54 6.51
C TRP A 64 -21.81 -6.47 6.83
N ALA A 65 -22.22 -5.19 6.87
CA ALA A 65 -21.27 -4.07 7.00
C ALA A 65 -20.37 -4.20 8.22
N ASP A 66 -20.91 -4.60 9.35
CA ASP A 66 -20.15 -4.74 10.58
C ASP A 66 -19.11 -5.85 10.50
N GLN A 67 -19.52 -7.02 10.00
CA GLN A 67 -18.61 -8.17 9.82
C GLN A 67 -17.50 -7.85 8.81
N ILE A 68 -17.84 -7.14 7.72
CA ILE A 68 -16.86 -6.72 6.70
C ILE A 68 -15.83 -5.76 7.30
N VAL A 69 -16.27 -4.79 8.09
CA VAL A 69 -15.38 -3.82 8.75
C VAL A 69 -14.46 -4.52 9.75
N ILE A 70 -14.99 -5.45 10.56
CA ILE A 70 -14.17 -6.24 11.48
C ILE A 70 -13.15 -7.08 10.71
N ALA A 71 -13.59 -7.82 9.68
CA ALA A 71 -12.72 -8.67 8.90
C ALA A 71 -11.60 -7.86 8.21
N SER A 72 -11.94 -6.72 7.60
CA SER A 72 -10.95 -5.84 6.97
C SER A 72 -9.95 -5.30 7.99
N GLY A 73 -10.39 -4.87 9.17
CA GLY A 73 -9.52 -4.40 10.24
C GLY A 73 -8.54 -5.47 10.71
N LEU A 74 -9.00 -6.70 10.90
CA LEU A 74 -8.13 -7.84 11.28
C LEU A 74 -7.12 -8.17 10.17
N ILE A 75 -7.54 -8.13 8.90
CA ILE A 75 -6.65 -8.34 7.75
C ILE A 75 -5.59 -7.22 7.71
N GLU A 76 -5.97 -5.96 7.87
CA GLU A 76 -5.06 -4.82 7.86
C GLU A 76 -4.01 -4.90 8.97
N ILE A 77 -4.42 -5.24 10.21
CA ILE A 77 -3.48 -5.46 11.33
C ILE A 77 -2.51 -6.58 10.98
N SER A 78 -3.03 -7.71 10.49
CA SER A 78 -2.20 -8.87 10.15
C SER A 78 -1.20 -8.56 9.05
N LEU A 79 -1.63 -7.88 7.97
CA LEU A 79 -0.77 -7.47 6.86
C LEU A 79 0.24 -6.40 7.29
N GLY A 80 -0.18 -5.42 8.10
CA GLY A 80 0.68 -4.37 8.63
C GLY A 80 1.80 -4.94 9.49
N ILE A 81 1.49 -5.81 10.44
CA ILE A 81 2.48 -6.50 11.27
C ILE A 81 3.39 -7.37 10.40
N SER A 82 2.82 -8.10 9.42
CA SER A 82 3.61 -8.94 8.51
C SER A 82 4.63 -8.13 7.71
N LEU A 83 4.28 -6.93 7.23
CA LEU A 83 5.22 -6.01 6.55
C LEU A 83 6.37 -5.56 7.46
N ILE A 84 6.13 -5.45 8.78
CA ILE A 84 7.13 -5.00 9.75
C ILE A 84 8.05 -6.16 10.14
N VAL A 85 7.51 -7.36 10.38
CA VAL A 85 8.23 -8.47 11.01
C VAL A 85 8.79 -9.46 10.00
N LEU A 86 8.05 -9.78 8.94
CA LEU A 86 8.36 -10.90 8.03
C LEU A 86 9.18 -10.48 6.80
N TRP A 87 10.39 -9.93 7.02
CA TRP A 87 11.27 -9.43 5.95
C TRP A 87 11.61 -10.46 4.88
N LYS A 88 11.72 -11.73 5.23
CA LYS A 88 12.00 -12.83 4.31
C LYS A 88 10.91 -12.97 3.24
N TYR A 89 9.66 -12.69 3.61
CA TYR A 89 8.47 -12.86 2.76
C TYR A 89 7.93 -11.53 2.21
N ARG A 90 8.69 -10.43 2.31
CA ARG A 90 8.24 -9.09 1.96
C ARG A 90 7.64 -8.98 0.55
N THR A 91 8.19 -9.71 -0.43
CA THR A 91 7.71 -9.71 -1.82
C THR A 91 6.31 -10.33 -1.93
N GLN A 92 6.08 -11.46 -1.30
CA GLN A 92 4.79 -12.15 -1.27
C GLN A 92 3.76 -11.30 -0.53
N ILE A 93 4.13 -10.79 0.66
CA ILE A 93 3.29 -9.89 1.45
C ILE A 93 2.95 -8.63 0.65
N GLY A 94 3.90 -8.07 -0.09
CA GLY A 94 3.66 -6.91 -0.96
C GLY A 94 2.59 -7.15 -2.01
N TRP A 95 2.54 -8.34 -2.61
CA TRP A 95 1.48 -8.72 -3.53
C TRP A 95 0.13 -8.89 -2.83
N ILE A 96 0.11 -9.51 -1.64
CA ILE A 96 -1.12 -9.68 -0.86
C ILE A 96 -1.69 -8.32 -0.44
N VAL A 97 -0.84 -7.39 0.02
CA VAL A 97 -1.23 -6.03 0.37
C VAL A 97 -1.76 -5.27 -0.86
N ALA A 98 -1.11 -5.39 -2.02
CA ALA A 98 -1.57 -4.78 -3.25
C ALA A 98 -2.94 -5.32 -3.68
N LEU A 99 -3.14 -6.63 -3.58
CA LEU A 99 -4.43 -7.27 -3.85
C LEU A 99 -5.51 -6.79 -2.86
N PHE A 100 -5.19 -6.72 -1.57
CA PHE A 100 -6.11 -6.20 -0.56
C PHE A 100 -6.50 -4.74 -0.85
N PHE A 101 -5.57 -3.85 -1.16
CA PHE A 101 -5.88 -2.47 -1.55
C PHE A 101 -6.76 -2.41 -2.81
N THR A 102 -6.54 -3.30 -3.76
CA THR A 102 -7.39 -3.40 -4.96
C THR A 102 -8.80 -3.85 -4.60
N ALA A 103 -8.94 -4.80 -3.68
CA ALA A 103 -10.25 -5.30 -3.25
C ALA A 103 -11.07 -4.22 -2.52
N ILE A 104 -10.46 -3.48 -1.58
CA ILE A 104 -11.15 -2.41 -0.85
C ILE A 104 -11.43 -1.17 -1.70
N PHE A 105 -10.81 -1.05 -2.89
CA PHE A 105 -11.06 0.05 -3.82
C PHE A 105 -12.53 0.12 -4.24
N TRP A 106 -13.23 -1.01 -4.28
CA TRP A 106 -14.67 -1.06 -4.55
C TRP A 106 -15.49 -0.24 -3.56
N GLY A 107 -15.12 -0.24 -2.26
CA GLY A 107 -15.76 0.59 -1.24
C GLY A 107 -15.57 2.09 -1.51
N ASN A 108 -14.38 2.50 -1.95
CA ASN A 108 -14.10 3.89 -2.30
C ASN A 108 -14.87 4.33 -3.56
N ILE A 109 -15.02 3.46 -4.55
CA ILE A 109 -15.86 3.70 -5.74
C ILE A 109 -17.31 3.86 -5.31
N SER A 110 -17.83 2.97 -4.47
CA SER A 110 -19.19 3.05 -3.95
C SER A 110 -19.45 4.35 -3.18
N GLN A 111 -18.49 4.77 -2.35
CA GLN A 111 -18.57 6.04 -1.62
C GLN A 111 -18.66 7.25 -2.57
N PHE A 112 -17.87 7.25 -3.64
CA PHE A 112 -17.88 8.32 -4.63
C PHE A 112 -19.19 8.36 -5.41
N LEU A 113 -19.67 7.22 -5.90
CA LEU A 113 -20.89 7.13 -6.71
C LEU A 113 -22.16 7.45 -5.90
N ASN A 114 -22.19 7.09 -4.62
CA ASN A 114 -23.36 7.29 -3.76
C ASN A 114 -23.27 8.61 -2.94
N HIS A 115 -22.28 9.46 -3.20
CA HIS A 115 -22.05 10.73 -2.48
C HIS A 115 -22.02 10.55 -0.95
N THR A 116 -21.55 9.40 -0.45
CA THR A 116 -21.59 9.05 0.97
C THR A 116 -20.55 9.86 1.74
N ASP A 117 -20.99 10.61 2.76
CA ASP A 117 -20.10 11.34 3.65
C ASP A 117 -19.44 10.40 4.65
N ALA A 118 -18.11 10.38 4.65
CA ALA A 118 -17.33 9.63 5.61
C ALA A 118 -15.95 10.31 5.78
N PHE A 119 -15.41 10.29 6.99
CA PHE A 119 -14.09 10.87 7.32
C PHE A 119 -13.97 12.37 6.99
N GLY A 120 -15.04 13.14 7.05
CA GLY A 120 -15.04 14.56 6.69
C GLY A 120 -14.92 14.84 5.19
N LEU A 121 -15.04 13.82 4.34
CA LEU A 121 -15.01 13.95 2.89
C LEU A 121 -16.41 14.31 2.36
N ASN A 122 -16.82 15.56 2.56
CA ASN A 122 -18.17 16.05 2.30
C ASN A 122 -18.33 16.69 0.91
N SER A 123 -17.30 16.58 0.05
CA SER A 123 -17.32 17.08 -1.31
C SER A 123 -16.91 16.02 -2.32
N ASP A 124 -17.41 16.10 -3.55
CA ASP A 124 -17.05 15.19 -4.63
C ASP A 124 -15.57 15.27 -4.96
N THR A 125 -14.97 16.46 -4.85
CA THR A 125 -13.51 16.63 -5.03
C THR A 125 -12.73 15.82 -3.99
N ALA A 126 -13.12 15.87 -2.71
CA ALA A 126 -12.45 15.12 -1.66
C ALA A 126 -12.60 13.60 -1.85
N ARG A 127 -13.79 13.13 -2.26
CA ARG A 127 -14.04 11.72 -2.60
C ARG A 127 -13.23 11.29 -3.82
N ALA A 128 -13.13 12.14 -4.86
CA ALA A 128 -12.31 11.86 -6.05
C ALA A 128 -10.82 11.77 -5.71
N VAL A 129 -10.29 12.67 -4.86
CA VAL A 129 -8.91 12.60 -4.37
C VAL A 129 -8.64 11.26 -3.69
N ARG A 130 -9.56 10.76 -2.88
CA ARG A 130 -9.45 9.45 -2.24
C ARG A 130 -9.34 8.30 -3.25
N LEU A 131 -10.06 8.37 -4.38
CA LEU A 131 -9.93 7.37 -5.45
C LEU A 131 -8.53 7.35 -6.05
N ILE A 132 -7.89 8.52 -6.20
CA ILE A 132 -6.51 8.63 -6.71
C ILE A 132 -5.50 8.06 -5.71
N PHE A 133 -5.74 8.19 -4.41
CA PHE A 133 -4.86 7.64 -3.38
C PHE A 133 -4.76 6.11 -3.41
N GLN A 134 -5.83 5.42 -3.81
CA GLN A 134 -5.85 3.96 -3.78
C GLN A 134 -4.82 3.30 -4.71
N PRO A 135 -4.72 3.66 -6.00
CA PRO A 135 -3.68 3.12 -6.87
C PRO A 135 -2.26 3.52 -6.40
N LEU A 136 -2.10 4.68 -5.76
CA LEU A 136 -0.81 5.07 -5.16
C LEU A 136 -0.41 4.14 -4.01
N LEU A 137 -1.34 3.69 -3.19
CA LEU A 137 -1.09 2.71 -2.13
C LEU A 137 -0.68 1.34 -2.72
N VAL A 138 -1.30 0.91 -3.81
CA VAL A 138 -0.92 -0.31 -4.53
C VAL A 138 0.52 -0.20 -5.06
N ILE A 139 0.86 0.92 -5.71
CA ILE A 139 2.21 1.18 -6.21
C ILE A 139 3.20 1.22 -5.05
N TRP A 140 2.87 1.88 -3.94
CA TRP A 140 3.71 1.94 -2.76
C TRP A 140 4.00 0.55 -2.18
N ALA A 141 2.99 -0.30 -2.03
CA ALA A 141 3.16 -1.66 -1.55
C ALA A 141 4.12 -2.47 -2.43
N LEU A 142 3.90 -2.47 -3.76
CA LEU A 142 4.72 -3.21 -4.72
C LEU A 142 6.15 -2.68 -4.82
N TRP A 143 6.34 -1.35 -4.75
CA TRP A 143 7.65 -0.73 -4.85
C TRP A 143 8.48 -0.91 -3.57
N SER A 144 7.91 -0.64 -2.39
CA SER A 144 8.62 -0.67 -1.11
C SER A 144 9.08 -2.08 -0.75
N THR A 145 8.24 -3.10 -1.02
CA THR A 145 8.55 -4.51 -0.77
C THR A 145 9.46 -5.14 -1.82
N GLY A 146 9.65 -4.47 -2.96
CA GLY A 146 10.41 -5.00 -4.10
C GLY A 146 9.66 -6.02 -4.95
N ALA A 147 8.36 -6.21 -4.71
CA ALA A 147 7.50 -7.15 -5.45
C ALA A 147 7.51 -6.86 -6.97
N TRP A 148 7.40 -5.59 -7.35
CA TRP A 148 7.45 -5.16 -8.74
C TRP A 148 8.79 -5.52 -9.44
N SER A 149 9.91 -5.31 -8.75
CA SER A 149 11.23 -5.58 -9.33
C SER A 149 11.50 -7.08 -9.52
N THR A 150 11.02 -7.92 -8.62
CA THR A 150 11.13 -9.37 -8.70
C THR A 150 10.31 -9.91 -9.87
N TRP A 151 9.09 -9.45 -10.04
CA TRP A 151 8.22 -9.84 -11.14
C TRP A 151 8.81 -9.46 -12.52
N ARG A 152 9.39 -8.25 -12.64
CA ARG A 152 10.02 -7.82 -13.89
C ARG A 152 11.24 -8.68 -14.26
N LYS A 153 12.04 -9.08 -13.27
CA LYS A 153 13.20 -9.95 -13.48
C LYS A 153 12.79 -11.35 -13.94
N SER A 154 11.73 -11.92 -13.39
CA SER A 154 11.26 -13.25 -13.80
C SER A 154 10.85 -13.29 -15.27
N LYS A 155 10.20 -12.24 -15.79
CA LYS A 155 9.83 -12.16 -17.21
C LYS A 155 11.01 -12.13 -18.16
N THR A 156 12.13 -11.50 -17.77
CA THR A 156 13.33 -11.37 -18.64
C THR A 156 14.11 -12.68 -18.77
N ILE A 157 13.88 -13.67 -17.89
CA ILE A 157 14.56 -14.98 -17.94
C ILE A 157 13.85 -15.94 -18.93
N TYR A 158 12.59 -15.71 -19.24
CA TYR A 158 11.76 -16.56 -20.10
C TYR A 158 11.54 -15.99 -21.51
N THR A 159 12.17 -14.86 -21.85
CA THR A 159 12.24 -14.26 -23.19
C THR A 159 13.67 -14.28 -23.69
#